data_77f5df2a96256568cceb7801a669c944
#
_entry.id   77f5df2a96256568cceb7801a669c944
#
_cell.length_a   1.000
_cell.length_b   1.000
_cell.length_c   1.000
_cell.angle_alpha   90.00
_cell.angle_beta   90.00
_cell.angle_gamma   90.00
#
_symmetry.space_group_name_H-M   'P 1'
#
loop_
_entity.id
_entity.type
_entity.pdbx_description
1 polymer ?
#
loop_
_entity_poly.entity_id
_entity_poly.type
_entity_poly.pdbx_seq_one_letter_code
_entity_poly.pdbx_strand_id
1 'polypeptide(L)'
;MNNLWKVRGCFLTMIFGFSNAAVADEALTVKRLQDELGVQIGWTTTSDLPAWTNKPTVLVNRERPYATGLGKAIPDLTVIEVSSVNEAMVHALGANVILGFCDEKLLSAAPNLSWVFVFHAGVEGCPLTESLGTGEVVVTNFQKLASPAIGEHAIAMMLALSRGLPRFKQAMPDGAWRRDLADDPPMQTVTGKTMLVAGLGGIGTQVARRAKALGMEVLATRNSSRKGPDFVDYVGFSYELPELVKRADVVVDALPLTAATSELFDAEMFAEFKDGAYFINIGHGGTVVTDALVDALVNGKLAGAGLDVTEPEPLPRNHSLWQMPNVIITPHVSAGGFDRERLRFVIEENLRRYLAGEKLINEVDPSRGY
;
A
#
# COMPACT_ATOMS: atom_id res chain seq x y z
N MET A 1 -19.78 -54.88 -47.94
CA MET A 1 -20.49 -53.92 -48.81
C MET A 1 -20.36 -52.52 -48.16
N ASN A 2 -19.71 -51.68 -48.93
CA ASN A 2 -19.30 -50.30 -48.55
C ASN A 2 -20.48 -49.36 -48.37
N ASN A 3 -20.43 -48.45 -47.44
CA ASN A 3 -20.95 -47.10 -47.63
C ASN A 3 -20.15 -46.09 -46.78
N LEU A 4 -19.26 -45.40 -47.48
CA LEU A 4 -18.55 -44.19 -47.07
C LEU A 4 -19.55 -43.00 -47.15
N TRP A 5 -19.80 -42.35 -46.05
CA TRP A 5 -20.38 -41.00 -46.02
C TRP A 5 -19.26 -39.96 -45.92
N LYS A 6 -19.00 -39.29 -47.05
CA LYS A 6 -18.17 -38.08 -47.09
C LYS A 6 -19.02 -36.88 -46.64
N VAL A 7 -18.75 -36.34 -45.45
CA VAL A 7 -19.20 -35.03 -45.07
C VAL A 7 -18.10 -34.04 -45.39
N ARG A 8 -18.32 -33.20 -46.40
CA ARG A 8 -17.51 -32.00 -46.68
C ARG A 8 -17.91 -30.93 -45.69
N GLY A 9 -17.10 -30.74 -44.64
CA GLY A 9 -17.18 -29.58 -43.76
C GLY A 9 -16.49 -28.38 -44.38
N CYS A 10 -17.23 -27.34 -44.71
CA CYS A 10 -16.71 -26.02 -45.04
C CYS A 10 -16.21 -25.39 -43.76
N PHE A 11 -14.88 -25.34 -43.52
CA PHE A 11 -14.30 -24.55 -42.47
C PHE A 11 -14.26 -23.09 -42.93
N LEU A 12 -15.22 -22.31 -42.45
CA LEU A 12 -15.17 -20.85 -42.53
C LEU A 12 -14.21 -20.38 -41.44
N THR A 13 -12.97 -20.07 -41.81
CA THR A 13 -11.99 -19.49 -40.92
C THR A 13 -12.38 -18.03 -40.71
N MET A 14 -13.15 -17.72 -39.67
CA MET A 14 -13.30 -16.37 -39.17
C MET A 14 -11.97 -15.96 -38.53
N ILE A 15 -11.17 -15.23 -39.28
CA ILE A 15 -10.04 -14.48 -38.73
C ILE A 15 -10.65 -13.31 -37.94
N PHE A 16 -10.79 -13.49 -36.62
CA PHE A 16 -10.96 -12.35 -35.73
C PHE A 16 -9.64 -11.59 -35.73
N GLY A 17 -9.59 -10.57 -36.54
CA GLY A 17 -8.58 -9.53 -36.41
C GLY A 17 -8.75 -8.84 -35.06
N PHE A 18 -8.01 -9.29 -34.04
CA PHE A 18 -7.76 -8.46 -32.90
C PHE A 18 -6.97 -7.26 -33.39
N SER A 19 -7.68 -6.17 -33.64
CA SER A 19 -7.07 -4.87 -33.74
C SER A 19 -6.38 -4.65 -32.38
N ASN A 20 -5.07 -4.86 -32.30
CA ASN A 20 -4.20 -4.23 -31.33
C ASN A 20 -4.26 -2.72 -31.64
N ALA A 21 -5.33 -2.07 -31.23
CA ALA A 21 -5.25 -0.67 -30.89
C ALA A 21 -4.29 -0.64 -29.71
N ALA A 22 -3.00 -0.38 -29.98
CA ALA A 22 -2.06 0.08 -28.97
C ALA A 22 -2.77 1.25 -28.30
N VAL A 23 -3.23 1.04 -27.08
CA VAL A 23 -3.60 2.15 -26.20
C VAL A 23 -2.29 2.95 -26.13
N ALA A 24 -2.25 4.07 -26.82
CA ALA A 24 -1.13 4.98 -26.75
C ALA A 24 -0.90 5.21 -25.25
N ASP A 25 0.27 4.84 -24.77
CA ASP A 25 0.63 4.97 -23.36
C ASP A 25 0.61 6.46 -23.07
N GLU A 26 -0.51 6.90 -22.48
CA GLU A 26 -0.75 8.32 -22.24
C GLU A 26 0.31 8.77 -21.25
N ALA A 27 1.14 9.74 -21.64
CA ALA A 27 2.29 10.18 -20.84
C ALA A 27 1.89 10.43 -19.38
N LEU A 28 2.69 9.99 -18.44
CA LEU A 28 2.49 10.24 -17.03
C LEU A 28 2.47 11.75 -16.77
N THR A 29 1.45 12.19 -16.06
CA THR A 29 1.30 13.59 -15.62
C THR A 29 0.91 13.63 -14.16
N VAL A 30 1.21 14.74 -13.48
CA VAL A 30 0.77 14.95 -12.08
C VAL A 30 -0.76 14.85 -11.98
N LYS A 31 -1.48 15.43 -12.95
CA LYS A 31 -2.95 15.37 -13.01
C LYS A 31 -3.44 13.92 -13.07
N ARG A 32 -2.84 13.09 -13.92
CA ARG A 32 -3.19 11.67 -14.02
C ARG A 32 -2.97 10.94 -12.69
N LEU A 33 -1.83 11.19 -12.02
CA LEU A 33 -1.55 10.59 -10.71
C LEU A 33 -2.51 11.09 -9.62
N GLN A 34 -2.94 12.36 -9.68
CA GLN A 34 -3.96 12.89 -8.78
C GLN A 34 -5.31 12.17 -8.99
N ASP A 35 -5.74 12.01 -10.24
CA ASP A 35 -7.03 11.39 -10.58
C ASP A 35 -7.05 9.88 -10.28
N GLU A 36 -5.96 9.15 -10.58
CA GLU A 36 -5.88 7.70 -10.39
C GLU A 36 -5.57 7.29 -8.94
N LEU A 37 -4.65 7.99 -8.29
CA LEU A 37 -4.08 7.60 -7.00
C LEU A 37 -4.40 8.56 -5.87
N GLY A 38 -4.84 9.79 -6.19
CA GLY A 38 -5.09 10.84 -5.22
C GLY A 38 -3.80 11.41 -4.62
N VAL A 39 -2.66 11.42 -5.36
CA VAL A 39 -1.47 12.16 -4.94
C VAL A 39 -1.81 13.63 -4.78
N GLN A 40 -1.12 14.33 -3.89
CA GLN A 40 -1.43 15.72 -3.57
C GLN A 40 -0.21 16.60 -3.78
N ILE A 41 -0.45 17.82 -4.24
CA ILE A 41 0.54 18.89 -4.17
C ILE A 41 0.59 19.35 -2.72
N GLY A 42 1.79 19.50 -2.19
CA GLY A 42 2.03 19.96 -0.83
C GLY A 42 1.61 21.41 -0.58
N TRP A 43 1.85 21.87 0.60
CA TRP A 43 1.47 23.21 1.06
C TRP A 43 2.64 24.20 1.08
N THR A 44 3.90 23.69 1.20
CA THR A 44 5.10 24.51 1.31
C THR A 44 5.66 24.89 -0.07
N THR A 45 5.82 26.17 -0.33
CA THR A 45 6.55 26.69 -1.49
C THR A 45 8.04 26.58 -1.22
N THR A 46 8.77 25.80 -2.02
CA THR A 46 10.18 25.51 -1.70
C THR A 46 11.08 26.75 -1.71
N SER A 47 10.79 27.75 -2.57
CA SER A 47 11.52 29.02 -2.59
C SER A 47 11.38 29.85 -1.30
N ASP A 48 10.42 29.53 -0.42
CA ASP A 48 10.23 30.23 0.85
C ASP A 48 11.08 29.60 1.97
N LEU A 49 11.72 28.46 1.72
CA LEU A 49 12.58 27.78 2.69
C LEU A 49 13.90 28.51 2.88
N PRO A 50 14.42 28.63 4.13
CA PRO A 50 15.64 29.40 4.42
C PRO A 50 16.87 28.89 3.65
N ALA A 51 16.99 27.57 3.47
CA ALA A 51 18.13 26.93 2.81
C ALA A 51 17.87 26.57 1.33
N TRP A 52 16.78 27.08 0.73
CA TRP A 52 16.50 26.81 -0.67
C TRP A 52 17.53 27.42 -1.61
N THR A 53 17.84 26.70 -2.67
CA THR A 53 18.68 27.17 -3.78
C THR A 53 18.22 26.55 -5.08
N ASN A 54 18.33 27.29 -6.19
CA ASN A 54 18.07 26.77 -7.53
C ASN A 54 19.24 25.98 -8.14
N LYS A 55 20.32 25.78 -7.37
CA LYS A 55 21.48 24.94 -7.74
C LYS A 55 21.81 23.96 -6.61
N PRO A 56 20.90 23.05 -6.29
CA PRO A 56 21.09 22.18 -5.13
C PRO A 56 22.14 21.09 -5.37
N THR A 57 22.80 20.71 -4.28
CA THR A 57 23.50 19.44 -4.17
C THR A 57 22.55 18.40 -3.62
N VAL A 58 22.31 17.34 -4.40
CA VAL A 58 21.38 16.26 -4.11
C VAL A 58 22.15 15.00 -3.74
N LEU A 59 21.99 14.51 -2.52
CA LEU A 59 22.49 13.21 -2.10
C LEU A 59 21.42 12.14 -2.40
N VAL A 60 21.81 11.08 -3.11
CA VAL A 60 20.88 10.03 -3.53
C VAL A 60 21.36 8.66 -3.07
N ASN A 61 20.48 7.89 -2.46
CA ASN A 61 20.72 6.49 -2.15
C ASN A 61 20.74 5.65 -3.43
N ARG A 62 21.94 5.23 -3.89
CA ARG A 62 22.13 4.46 -5.12
C ARG A 62 21.65 3.01 -5.04
N GLU A 63 21.40 2.47 -3.85
CA GLU A 63 20.80 1.14 -3.65
C GLU A 63 19.35 1.07 -4.13
N ARG A 64 18.80 2.22 -4.54
CA ARG A 64 17.45 2.33 -5.11
C ARG A 64 17.52 2.64 -6.61
N PRO A 65 17.35 1.62 -7.50
CA PRO A 65 17.56 1.76 -8.94
C PRO A 65 16.74 2.87 -9.62
N TYR A 66 15.53 3.14 -9.11
CA TYR A 66 14.65 4.19 -9.61
C TYR A 66 15.09 5.62 -9.25
N ALA A 67 16.07 5.77 -8.36
CA ALA A 67 16.64 7.06 -7.96
C ALA A 67 18.03 7.31 -8.55
N THR A 68 18.61 6.36 -9.30
CA THR A 68 19.92 6.52 -9.92
C THR A 68 19.85 7.27 -11.26
N GLY A 69 20.96 7.89 -11.67
CA GLY A 69 21.06 8.58 -12.95
C GLY A 69 20.21 9.86 -13.07
N LEU A 70 19.78 10.46 -11.96
CA LEU A 70 18.96 11.69 -11.94
C LEU A 70 19.72 12.88 -12.55
N GLY A 71 21.02 12.98 -12.37
CA GLY A 71 21.84 14.04 -12.98
C GLY A 71 21.89 14.02 -14.52
N LYS A 72 21.58 12.84 -15.13
CA LYS A 72 21.41 12.75 -16.59
C LYS A 72 20.02 13.20 -17.03
N ALA A 73 19.00 12.92 -16.23
CA ALA A 73 17.62 13.30 -16.51
C ALA A 73 17.36 14.79 -16.27
N ILE A 74 18.10 15.40 -15.34
CA ILE A 74 17.98 16.81 -14.95
C ILE A 74 19.40 17.42 -14.89
N PRO A 75 19.90 17.98 -16.00
CA PRO A 75 21.31 18.41 -16.13
C PRO A 75 21.76 19.51 -15.16
N ASP A 76 20.82 20.32 -14.64
CA ASP A 76 21.11 21.44 -13.73
C ASP A 76 21.35 21.02 -12.28
N LEU A 77 21.29 19.70 -11.98
CA LEU A 77 21.51 19.15 -10.65
C LEU A 77 22.97 18.73 -10.44
N THR A 78 23.51 19.05 -9.28
CA THR A 78 24.70 18.38 -8.73
C THR A 78 24.24 17.16 -7.94
N VAL A 79 24.38 15.96 -8.54
CA VAL A 79 23.93 14.70 -7.92
C VAL A 79 25.14 13.92 -7.42
N ILE A 80 25.11 13.52 -6.15
CA ILE A 80 26.10 12.65 -5.50
C ILE A 80 25.37 11.36 -5.09
N GLU A 81 25.69 10.27 -5.77
CA GLU A 81 25.11 8.95 -5.48
C GLU A 81 25.95 8.24 -4.41
N VAL A 82 25.34 7.86 -3.31
CA VAL A 82 25.96 7.22 -2.15
C VAL A 82 25.22 5.94 -1.75
N SER A 83 25.94 4.97 -1.16
CA SER A 83 25.38 3.66 -0.79
C SER A 83 24.97 3.55 0.68
N SER A 84 25.42 4.47 1.52
CA SER A 84 25.20 4.39 2.96
C SER A 84 25.15 5.76 3.61
N VAL A 85 24.61 5.81 4.82
CA VAL A 85 24.62 7.03 5.66
C VAL A 85 26.06 7.50 5.92
N ASN A 86 27.01 6.59 6.16
CA ASN A 86 28.41 6.96 6.40
C ASN A 86 29.07 7.63 5.17
N GLU A 87 28.75 7.16 3.96
CA GLU A 87 29.19 7.80 2.73
C GLU A 87 28.52 9.17 2.54
N ALA A 88 27.21 9.26 2.83
CA ALA A 88 26.45 10.51 2.76
C ALA A 88 26.98 11.58 3.73
N MET A 89 27.42 11.19 4.94
CA MET A 89 27.99 12.08 5.95
C MET A 89 29.20 12.90 5.44
N VAL A 90 29.99 12.33 4.51
CA VAL A 90 31.13 13.03 3.90
C VAL A 90 30.71 14.29 3.13
N HIS A 91 29.48 14.27 2.61
CA HIS A 91 28.90 15.31 1.76
C HIS A 91 27.81 16.14 2.45
N ALA A 92 27.51 15.85 3.72
CA ALA A 92 26.36 16.42 4.45
C ALA A 92 26.40 17.97 4.50
N LEU A 93 27.55 18.57 4.73
CA LEU A 93 27.71 20.04 4.81
C LEU A 93 27.29 20.79 3.54
N GLY A 94 27.39 20.15 2.38
CA GLY A 94 27.01 20.74 1.08
C GLY A 94 25.60 20.31 0.59
N ALA A 95 24.92 19.44 1.30
CA ALA A 95 23.67 18.86 0.86
C ALA A 95 22.49 19.82 1.06
N ASN A 96 21.70 20.02 -0.01
CA ASN A 96 20.44 20.76 0.03
C ASN A 96 19.25 19.81 -0.02
N VAL A 97 19.41 18.65 -0.66
CA VAL A 97 18.38 17.64 -0.85
C VAL A 97 18.93 16.26 -0.53
N ILE A 98 18.17 15.45 0.21
CA ILE A 98 18.52 14.07 0.53
C ILE A 98 17.39 13.15 0.05
N LEU A 99 17.72 12.21 -0.85
CA LEU A 99 16.77 11.24 -1.40
C LEU A 99 17.11 9.83 -0.88
N GLY A 100 16.22 9.26 -0.06
CA GLY A 100 16.28 7.89 0.39
C GLY A 100 17.06 7.61 1.67
N PHE A 101 17.41 8.63 2.42
CA PHE A 101 17.92 8.53 3.79
C PHE A 101 17.13 9.46 4.70
N CYS A 102 16.81 8.97 5.90
CA CYS A 102 16.26 9.79 6.98
C CYS A 102 16.92 9.35 8.30
N ASP A 103 18.16 9.76 8.48
CA ASP A 103 19.01 9.43 9.63
C ASP A 103 19.30 10.68 10.44
N GLU A 104 19.14 10.63 11.77
CA GLU A 104 19.26 11.79 12.65
C GLU A 104 20.63 12.48 12.54
N LYS A 105 21.70 11.69 12.49
CA LYS A 105 23.07 12.23 12.42
C LYS A 105 23.31 12.92 11.09
N LEU A 106 22.84 12.30 9.99
CA LEU A 106 22.97 12.85 8.65
C LEU A 106 22.17 14.15 8.50
N LEU A 107 20.92 14.18 8.96
CA LEU A 107 20.05 15.36 8.88
C LEU A 107 20.64 16.51 9.72
N SER A 108 21.10 16.22 10.94
CA SER A 108 21.72 17.22 11.83
C SER A 108 23.07 17.75 11.31
N ALA A 109 23.77 16.96 10.48
CA ALA A 109 25.04 17.36 9.88
C ALA A 109 24.87 18.16 8.56
N ALA A 110 23.65 18.38 8.09
CA ALA A 110 23.32 19.03 6.82
C ALA A 110 22.65 20.41 7.06
N PRO A 111 23.41 21.47 7.40
CA PRO A 111 22.85 22.78 7.76
C PRO A 111 22.18 23.52 6.61
N ASN A 112 22.44 23.11 5.39
CA ASN A 112 21.81 23.67 4.17
C ASN A 112 20.69 22.81 3.62
N LEU A 113 20.22 21.83 4.41
CA LEU A 113 19.12 20.94 3.98
C LEU A 113 17.81 21.70 3.90
N SER A 114 17.06 21.47 2.84
CA SER A 114 15.75 22.08 2.60
C SER A 114 14.69 21.05 2.16
N TRP A 115 15.11 19.87 1.70
CA TRP A 115 14.17 18.82 1.28
C TRP A 115 14.73 17.41 1.53
N VAL A 116 13.87 16.55 2.11
CA VAL A 116 14.09 15.10 2.28
C VAL A 116 13.01 14.33 1.55
N PHE A 117 13.41 13.35 0.73
CA PHE A 117 12.48 12.38 0.13
C PHE A 117 12.69 11.02 0.79
N VAL A 118 11.67 10.52 1.49
CA VAL A 118 11.67 9.22 2.16
C VAL A 118 11.17 8.13 1.21
N PHE A 119 11.95 7.05 1.05
CA PHE A 119 11.61 5.95 0.15
C PHE A 119 10.67 4.90 0.78
N HIS A 120 9.69 5.37 1.56
CA HIS A 120 8.61 4.60 2.15
C HIS A 120 7.28 5.35 2.00
N ALA A 121 6.16 4.64 2.21
CA ALA A 121 4.85 5.28 2.17
C ALA A 121 4.56 6.10 3.44
N GLY A 122 5.06 5.64 4.59
CA GLY A 122 5.05 6.38 5.85
C GLY A 122 6.36 7.10 6.10
N VAL A 123 6.45 7.75 7.24
CA VAL A 123 7.66 8.41 7.75
C VAL A 123 8.13 7.82 9.08
N GLU A 124 7.63 6.63 9.42
CA GLU A 124 8.06 5.88 10.58
C GLU A 124 9.58 5.61 10.50
N GLY A 125 10.29 5.89 11.58
CA GLY A 125 11.75 5.78 11.61
C GLY A 125 12.50 6.97 11.00
N CYS A 126 11.79 8.00 10.50
CA CYS A 126 12.38 9.29 10.19
C CYS A 126 12.40 10.13 11.47
N PRO A 127 13.56 10.48 12.02
CA PRO A 127 13.65 11.20 13.28
C PRO A 127 13.13 12.64 13.10
N LEU A 128 12.33 13.10 14.05
CA LEU A 128 11.91 14.50 14.13
C LEU A 128 13.09 15.33 14.64
N THR A 129 13.94 15.80 13.71
CA THR A 129 14.94 16.82 14.03
C THR A 129 14.29 18.19 14.22
N GLU A 130 14.98 19.13 14.84
CA GLU A 130 14.48 20.49 15.03
C GLU A 130 14.06 21.12 13.69
N SER A 131 14.88 20.99 12.65
CA SER A 131 14.62 21.55 11.31
C SER A 131 13.41 20.92 10.61
N LEU A 132 13.14 19.62 10.83
CA LEU A 132 11.92 18.97 10.33
C LEU A 132 10.69 19.42 11.12
N GLY A 133 10.83 19.59 12.44
CA GLY A 133 9.74 20.02 13.32
C GLY A 133 9.34 21.49 13.13
N THR A 134 10.28 22.37 12.75
CA THR A 134 9.99 23.80 12.48
C THR A 134 9.47 24.07 11.07
N GLY A 135 9.50 23.05 10.17
CA GLY A 135 9.10 23.22 8.78
C GLY A 135 10.13 23.92 7.90
N GLU A 136 11.37 24.07 8.37
CA GLU A 136 12.49 24.60 7.56
C GLU A 136 12.96 23.61 6.50
N VAL A 137 12.62 22.33 6.66
CA VAL A 137 12.89 21.24 5.73
C VAL A 137 11.59 20.57 5.34
N VAL A 138 11.30 20.51 4.04
CA VAL A 138 10.14 19.76 3.52
C VAL A 138 10.43 18.27 3.50
N VAL A 139 9.48 17.46 3.92
CA VAL A 139 9.53 16.01 3.78
C VAL A 139 8.49 15.57 2.75
N THR A 140 8.90 14.73 1.81
CA THR A 140 8.00 14.05 0.86
C THR A 140 8.23 12.54 0.88
N ASN A 141 7.24 11.75 0.48
CA ASN A 141 7.33 10.30 0.49
C ASN A 141 6.61 9.63 -0.69
N PHE A 142 6.52 8.28 -0.66
CA PHE A 142 5.85 7.46 -1.68
C PHE A 142 4.37 7.26 -1.46
N GLN A 143 3.76 7.93 -0.50
CA GLN A 143 2.36 7.66 -0.20
C GLN A 143 1.52 7.60 -1.49
N LYS A 144 0.56 6.67 -1.51
CA LYS A 144 -0.37 6.42 -2.61
C LYS A 144 0.21 5.75 -3.86
N LEU A 145 1.53 5.81 -4.12
CA LEU A 145 2.12 5.22 -5.34
C LEU A 145 2.08 3.69 -5.33
N ALA A 146 2.30 3.06 -4.16
CA ALA A 146 2.17 1.61 -4.00
C ALA A 146 0.74 1.15 -3.65
N SER A 147 -0.19 2.08 -3.40
CA SER A 147 -1.55 1.75 -2.95
C SER A 147 -2.31 0.80 -3.89
N PRO A 148 -2.17 0.86 -5.23
CA PRO A 148 -2.80 -0.12 -6.10
C PRO A 148 -2.33 -1.56 -5.85
N ALA A 149 -1.01 -1.78 -5.73
CA ALA A 149 -0.44 -3.11 -5.48
C ALA A 149 -0.89 -3.65 -4.12
N ILE A 150 -0.84 -2.83 -3.07
CA ILE A 150 -1.30 -3.19 -1.73
C ILE A 150 -2.81 -3.52 -1.74
N GLY A 151 -3.61 -2.71 -2.45
CA GLY A 151 -5.04 -2.98 -2.61
C GLY A 151 -5.34 -4.28 -3.34
N GLU A 152 -4.56 -4.64 -4.36
CA GLU A 152 -4.65 -5.91 -5.06
C GLU A 152 -4.29 -7.08 -4.16
N HIS A 153 -3.24 -6.92 -3.35
CA HIS A 153 -2.81 -7.92 -2.39
C HIS A 153 -3.89 -8.23 -1.33
N ALA A 154 -4.52 -7.21 -0.76
CA ALA A 154 -5.62 -7.36 0.19
C ALA A 154 -6.80 -8.13 -0.43
N ILE A 155 -7.20 -7.78 -1.66
CA ILE A 155 -8.27 -8.46 -2.39
C ILE A 155 -7.88 -9.91 -2.73
N ALA A 156 -6.63 -10.16 -3.10
CA ALA A 156 -6.12 -11.51 -3.36
C ALA A 156 -6.21 -12.40 -2.12
N MET A 157 -5.80 -11.90 -0.94
CA MET A 157 -5.94 -12.60 0.34
C MET A 157 -7.42 -12.90 0.66
N MET A 158 -8.30 -11.89 0.55
CA MET A 158 -9.73 -12.05 0.77
C MET A 158 -10.32 -13.14 -0.15
N LEU A 159 -10.04 -13.08 -1.45
CA LEU A 159 -10.55 -14.06 -2.41
C LEU A 159 -9.95 -15.45 -2.16
N ALA A 160 -8.66 -15.54 -1.83
CA ALA A 160 -8.04 -16.82 -1.50
C ALA A 160 -8.69 -17.49 -0.28
N LEU A 161 -8.98 -16.72 0.76
CA LEU A 161 -9.66 -17.21 1.97
C LEU A 161 -11.10 -17.61 1.69
N SER A 162 -11.90 -16.71 1.09
CA SER A 162 -13.32 -16.96 0.81
C SER A 162 -13.54 -18.14 -0.15
N ARG A 163 -12.58 -18.38 -1.07
CA ARG A 163 -12.62 -19.50 -2.01
C ARG A 163 -11.88 -20.75 -1.51
N GLY A 164 -11.33 -20.71 -0.29
CA GLY A 164 -10.65 -21.85 0.34
C GLY A 164 -9.37 -22.29 -0.40
N LEU A 165 -8.72 -21.40 -1.16
CA LEU A 165 -7.55 -21.76 -1.98
C LEU A 165 -6.39 -22.35 -1.15
N PRO A 166 -6.10 -21.91 0.10
CA PRO A 166 -5.02 -22.49 0.90
C PRO A 166 -5.18 -23.99 1.13
N ARG A 167 -6.40 -24.46 1.47
CA ARG A 167 -6.65 -25.91 1.74
C ARG A 167 -6.51 -26.77 0.50
N PHE A 168 -6.91 -26.26 -0.68
CA PHE A 168 -6.66 -26.98 -1.93
C PHE A 168 -5.17 -27.03 -2.26
N LYS A 169 -4.42 -25.95 -1.98
CA LYS A 169 -2.96 -25.92 -2.13
C LYS A 169 -2.28 -26.94 -1.23
N GLN A 170 -2.73 -27.09 0.02
CA GLN A 170 -2.21 -28.10 0.95
C GLN A 170 -2.48 -29.54 0.49
N ALA A 171 -3.59 -29.79 -0.19
CA ALA A 171 -3.96 -31.13 -0.70
C ALA A 171 -3.26 -31.48 -2.05
N MET A 172 -2.63 -30.53 -2.75
CA MET A 172 -1.99 -30.78 -4.03
C MET A 172 -0.85 -31.83 -3.99
N PRO A 173 0.01 -31.88 -2.96
CA PRO A 173 1.09 -32.89 -2.93
C PRO A 173 0.58 -34.33 -2.97
N ASP A 174 -0.61 -34.59 -2.48
CA ASP A 174 -1.22 -35.94 -2.47
C ASP A 174 -1.72 -36.37 -3.85
N GLY A 175 -1.75 -35.47 -4.85
CA GLY A 175 -2.30 -35.70 -6.18
C GLY A 175 -3.78 -36.06 -6.18
N ALA A 176 -4.49 -35.83 -5.08
CA ALA A 176 -5.88 -36.21 -4.91
C ALA A 176 -6.85 -35.12 -5.39
N TRP A 177 -7.88 -35.54 -6.13
CA TRP A 177 -8.95 -34.66 -6.61
C TRP A 177 -10.01 -34.46 -5.51
N ARG A 178 -9.73 -33.58 -4.52
CA ARG A 178 -10.45 -33.40 -3.27
C ARG A 178 -11.61 -32.39 -3.42
N ARG A 179 -12.74 -32.82 -3.99
CA ARG A 179 -13.96 -31.99 -4.13
C ARG A 179 -14.63 -31.71 -2.78
N ASP A 180 -14.50 -32.61 -1.83
CA ASP A 180 -15.01 -32.52 -0.46
C ASP A 180 -14.50 -31.29 0.30
N LEU A 181 -13.29 -30.81 -0.02
CA LEU A 181 -12.75 -29.56 0.57
C LEU A 181 -13.52 -28.30 0.17
N ALA A 182 -14.48 -28.37 -0.75
CA ALA A 182 -15.30 -27.21 -1.12
C ALA A 182 -16.41 -26.92 -0.09
N ASP A 183 -16.81 -27.91 0.68
CA ASP A 183 -18.03 -27.90 1.48
C ASP A 183 -17.77 -27.74 2.99
N ASP A 184 -16.54 -27.97 3.46
CA ASP A 184 -16.21 -27.90 4.89
C ASP A 184 -14.83 -27.20 5.14
N PRO A 185 -14.84 -25.95 5.59
CA PRO A 185 -15.96 -24.99 5.60
C PRO A 185 -16.40 -24.62 4.18
N PRO A 186 -17.66 -24.28 3.94
CA PRO A 186 -18.16 -24.03 2.59
C PRO A 186 -17.48 -22.81 1.95
N MET A 187 -17.12 -22.94 0.67
CA MET A 187 -16.63 -21.81 -0.10
C MET A 187 -17.71 -20.71 -0.20
N GLN A 188 -17.30 -19.47 -0.10
CA GLN A 188 -18.19 -18.31 -0.14
C GLN A 188 -17.94 -17.43 -1.37
N THR A 189 -18.98 -16.81 -1.91
CA THR A 189 -18.87 -15.67 -2.81
C THR A 189 -18.81 -14.38 -1.99
N VAL A 190 -18.09 -13.39 -2.50
CA VAL A 190 -18.02 -12.05 -1.88
C VAL A 190 -19.08 -11.10 -2.44
N THR A 191 -19.69 -11.42 -3.59
CA THR A 191 -20.78 -10.63 -4.19
C THR A 191 -21.96 -10.53 -3.22
N GLY A 192 -22.45 -9.31 -3.00
CA GLY A 192 -23.52 -9.02 -2.06
C GLY A 192 -23.12 -9.04 -0.58
N LYS A 193 -21.85 -9.30 -0.26
CA LYS A 193 -21.30 -9.22 1.09
C LYS A 193 -20.83 -7.80 1.39
N THR A 194 -20.69 -7.48 2.67
CA THR A 194 -20.25 -6.17 3.15
C THR A 194 -18.76 -6.21 3.49
N MET A 195 -17.98 -5.29 2.91
CA MET A 195 -16.59 -5.02 3.32
C MET A 195 -16.55 -3.73 4.14
N LEU A 196 -15.86 -3.78 5.27
CA LEU A 196 -15.44 -2.59 6.01
C LEU A 196 -13.95 -2.35 5.77
N VAL A 197 -13.63 -1.15 5.31
CA VAL A 197 -12.24 -0.65 5.20
C VAL A 197 -11.96 0.28 6.37
N ALA A 198 -11.23 -0.19 7.37
CA ALA A 198 -10.73 0.63 8.45
C ALA A 198 -9.55 1.48 7.92
N GLY A 199 -9.79 2.78 7.73
CA GLY A 199 -8.82 3.69 7.15
C GLY A 199 -8.99 3.94 5.65
N LEU A 200 -9.86 4.89 5.25
CA LEU A 200 -10.07 5.30 3.85
C LEU A 200 -8.99 6.32 3.41
N GLY A 201 -7.72 5.91 3.50
CA GLY A 201 -6.55 6.60 2.93
C GLY A 201 -6.26 6.17 1.49
N GLY A 202 -5.02 6.32 1.03
CA GLY A 202 -4.61 5.88 -0.31
C GLY A 202 -4.84 4.39 -0.53
N ILE A 203 -4.36 3.54 0.38
CA ILE A 203 -4.49 2.07 0.32
C ILE A 203 -5.97 1.68 0.43
N GLY A 204 -6.66 2.14 1.49
CA GLY A 204 -8.06 1.80 1.70
C GLY A 204 -8.97 2.20 0.55
N THR A 205 -8.69 3.32 -0.13
CA THR A 205 -9.42 3.73 -1.34
C THR A 205 -9.25 2.73 -2.48
N GLN A 206 -8.05 2.15 -2.65
CA GLN A 206 -7.78 1.15 -3.68
C GLN A 206 -8.42 -0.20 -3.36
N VAL A 207 -8.48 -0.58 -2.08
CA VAL A 207 -9.23 -1.76 -1.61
C VAL A 207 -10.73 -1.57 -1.86
N ALA A 208 -11.29 -0.44 -1.40
CA ALA A 208 -12.71 -0.10 -1.54
C ALA A 208 -13.18 -0.12 -3.00
N ARG A 209 -12.41 0.46 -3.92
CA ARG A 209 -12.70 0.47 -5.36
C ARG A 209 -12.83 -0.95 -5.93
N ARG A 210 -11.89 -1.84 -5.55
CA ARG A 210 -11.87 -3.23 -6.03
C ARG A 210 -12.98 -4.07 -5.42
N ALA A 211 -13.25 -3.89 -4.13
CA ALA A 211 -14.36 -4.54 -3.45
C ALA A 211 -15.71 -4.17 -4.09
N LYS A 212 -15.91 -2.89 -4.39
CA LYS A 212 -17.12 -2.43 -5.11
C LYS A 212 -17.26 -3.06 -6.48
N ALA A 213 -16.16 -3.18 -7.24
CA ALA A 213 -16.16 -3.83 -8.56
C ALA A 213 -16.47 -5.34 -8.47
N LEU A 214 -16.23 -5.99 -7.33
CA LEU A 214 -16.62 -7.36 -7.04
C LEU A 214 -18.08 -7.50 -6.56
N GLY A 215 -18.86 -6.40 -6.55
CA GLY A 215 -20.25 -6.38 -6.15
C GLY A 215 -20.49 -6.39 -4.64
N MET A 216 -19.52 -5.95 -3.84
CA MET A 216 -19.67 -5.80 -2.39
C MET A 216 -20.33 -4.46 -2.01
N GLU A 217 -21.04 -4.44 -0.87
CA GLU A 217 -21.29 -3.20 -0.14
C GLU A 217 -19.99 -2.77 0.54
N VAL A 218 -19.64 -1.48 0.44
CA VAL A 218 -18.38 -0.96 0.97
C VAL A 218 -18.64 0.10 2.02
N LEU A 219 -18.28 -0.21 3.26
CA LEU A 219 -18.22 0.71 4.39
C LEU A 219 -16.77 1.11 4.63
N ALA A 220 -16.54 2.30 5.14
CA ALA A 220 -15.18 2.73 5.47
C ALA A 220 -15.16 3.66 6.67
N THR A 221 -13.99 3.80 7.33
CA THR A 221 -13.76 4.84 8.33
C THR A 221 -12.70 5.83 7.87
N ARG A 222 -12.86 7.10 8.26
CA ARG A 222 -11.92 8.19 8.00
C ARG A 222 -12.09 9.29 9.02
N ASN A 223 -10.99 9.78 9.62
CA ASN A 223 -11.06 10.86 10.62
C ASN A 223 -11.21 12.26 10.02
N SER A 224 -10.73 12.48 8.80
CA SER A 224 -10.69 13.82 8.21
C SER A 224 -12.06 14.30 7.70
N SER A 225 -12.96 13.40 7.32
CA SER A 225 -14.27 13.78 6.73
C SER A 225 -15.15 12.56 6.47
N ARG A 226 -16.48 12.75 6.46
CA ARG A 226 -17.45 11.74 5.97
C ARG A 226 -17.54 11.67 4.44
N LYS A 227 -16.81 12.50 3.71
CA LYS A 227 -16.82 12.47 2.26
C LYS A 227 -15.91 11.35 1.78
N GLY A 228 -16.37 10.55 0.82
CA GLY A 228 -15.63 9.50 0.17
C GLY A 228 -15.89 9.48 -1.34
N PRO A 229 -15.20 8.61 -2.09
CA PRO A 229 -15.52 8.34 -3.48
C PRO A 229 -16.91 7.72 -3.63
N ASP A 230 -17.55 7.93 -4.79
CA ASP A 230 -18.92 7.44 -5.07
C ASP A 230 -19.08 5.92 -5.00
N PHE A 231 -17.98 5.17 -5.04
CA PHE A 231 -17.99 3.71 -4.90
C PHE A 231 -17.95 3.23 -3.44
N VAL A 232 -17.93 4.13 -2.45
CA VAL A 232 -18.03 3.81 -1.01
C VAL A 232 -19.43 4.15 -0.54
N ASP A 233 -20.17 3.15 -0.07
CA ASP A 233 -21.57 3.30 0.29
C ASP A 233 -21.77 4.07 1.60
N TYR A 234 -20.81 3.98 2.54
CA TYR A 234 -20.84 4.72 3.81
C TYR A 234 -19.42 5.04 4.32
N VAL A 235 -19.20 6.28 4.74
CA VAL A 235 -17.97 6.71 5.41
C VAL A 235 -18.30 7.20 6.83
N GLY A 236 -17.87 6.43 7.83
CA GLY A 236 -17.94 6.78 9.25
C GLY A 236 -16.66 7.42 9.76
N PHE A 237 -16.72 7.98 10.97
CA PHE A 237 -15.54 8.35 11.74
C PHE A 237 -14.98 7.15 12.51
N SER A 238 -13.75 7.24 13.01
CA SER A 238 -13.09 6.14 13.75
C SER A 238 -13.89 5.63 14.96
N TYR A 239 -14.58 6.51 15.68
CA TYR A 239 -15.41 6.13 16.82
C TYR A 239 -16.62 5.26 16.45
N GLU A 240 -16.99 5.19 15.18
CA GLU A 240 -18.06 4.32 14.66
C GLU A 240 -17.57 2.91 14.29
N LEU A 241 -16.25 2.67 14.36
CA LEU A 241 -15.65 1.39 13.97
C LEU A 241 -16.31 0.18 14.68
N PRO A 242 -16.60 0.21 16.01
CA PRO A 242 -17.23 -0.92 16.70
C PRO A 242 -18.64 -1.26 16.16
N GLU A 243 -19.39 -0.27 15.70
CA GLU A 243 -20.72 -0.51 15.10
C GLU A 243 -20.62 -0.96 13.65
N LEU A 244 -19.58 -0.54 12.93
CA LEU A 244 -19.40 -0.91 11.54
C LEU A 244 -18.85 -2.34 11.38
N VAL A 245 -18.00 -2.82 12.30
CA VAL A 245 -17.50 -4.20 12.26
C VAL A 245 -18.62 -5.24 12.42
N LYS A 246 -19.68 -4.92 13.18
CA LYS A 246 -20.88 -5.77 13.32
C LYS A 246 -21.60 -6.04 12.02
N ARG A 247 -21.43 -5.17 11.03
CA ARG A 247 -22.10 -5.26 9.72
C ARG A 247 -21.25 -5.96 8.67
N ALA A 248 -19.93 -6.05 8.90
CA ALA A 248 -18.97 -6.47 7.89
C ALA A 248 -18.78 -7.99 7.84
N ASP A 249 -18.82 -8.56 6.65
CA ASP A 249 -18.40 -9.94 6.38
C ASP A 249 -16.88 -10.02 6.17
N VAL A 250 -16.27 -8.90 5.78
CA VAL A 250 -14.81 -8.75 5.64
C VAL A 250 -14.39 -7.41 6.21
N VAL A 251 -13.41 -7.41 7.09
CA VAL A 251 -12.77 -6.19 7.62
C VAL A 251 -11.35 -6.12 7.09
N VAL A 252 -11.01 -5.00 6.46
CA VAL A 252 -9.64 -4.71 5.99
C VAL A 252 -9.07 -3.59 6.83
N ASP A 253 -8.00 -3.88 7.55
CA ASP A 253 -7.21 -2.88 8.26
C ASP A 253 -6.20 -2.24 7.30
N ALA A 254 -6.37 -0.94 7.06
CA ALA A 254 -5.50 -0.06 6.29
C ALA A 254 -5.17 1.22 7.08
N LEU A 255 -5.15 1.10 8.42
CA LEU A 255 -4.85 2.20 9.34
C LEU A 255 -3.34 2.45 9.44
N PRO A 256 -2.92 3.70 9.67
CA PRO A 256 -1.57 3.99 10.12
C PRO A 256 -1.41 3.55 11.58
N LEU A 257 -0.19 3.21 11.98
CA LEU A 257 0.13 2.96 13.39
C LEU A 257 0.37 4.29 14.10
N THR A 258 -0.49 4.61 15.04
CA THR A 258 -0.45 5.80 15.87
C THR A 258 -0.82 5.44 17.30
N ALA A 259 -0.65 6.34 18.26
CA ALA A 259 -1.11 6.11 19.63
C ALA A 259 -2.63 5.81 19.74
N ALA A 260 -3.43 6.31 18.78
CA ALA A 260 -4.88 6.08 18.76
C ALA A 260 -5.29 4.79 18.03
N THR A 261 -4.39 4.15 17.28
CA THR A 261 -4.66 2.94 16.50
C THR A 261 -3.85 1.73 16.98
N SER A 262 -2.88 1.95 17.88
CA SER A 262 -2.14 0.88 18.53
C SER A 262 -3.09 -0.04 19.28
N GLU A 263 -2.99 -1.37 19.01
CA GLU A 263 -3.80 -2.41 19.64
C GLU A 263 -5.32 -2.20 19.52
N LEU A 264 -5.75 -1.50 18.46
CA LEU A 264 -7.17 -1.17 18.23
C LEU A 264 -8.03 -2.43 18.02
N PHE A 265 -7.47 -3.44 17.36
CA PHE A 265 -8.13 -4.73 17.16
C PHE A 265 -7.73 -5.70 18.28
N ASP A 266 -8.31 -5.48 19.43
CA ASP A 266 -8.18 -6.29 20.66
C ASP A 266 -9.31 -7.32 20.77
N ALA A 267 -9.38 -8.02 21.90
CA ALA A 267 -10.38 -9.05 22.16
C ALA A 267 -11.82 -8.49 22.17
N GLU A 268 -12.02 -7.26 22.68
CA GLU A 268 -13.33 -6.61 22.72
C GLU A 268 -13.78 -6.25 21.32
N MET A 269 -12.88 -5.71 20.50
CA MET A 269 -13.17 -5.38 19.10
C MET A 269 -13.47 -6.65 18.29
N PHE A 270 -12.67 -7.74 18.40
CA PHE A 270 -12.96 -8.98 17.69
C PHE A 270 -14.28 -9.63 18.13
N ALA A 271 -14.71 -9.48 19.40
CA ALA A 271 -15.99 -9.96 19.86
C ALA A 271 -17.19 -9.29 19.13
N GLU A 272 -17.01 -8.06 18.66
CA GLU A 272 -18.03 -7.30 17.91
C GLU A 272 -18.16 -7.70 16.44
N PHE A 273 -17.18 -8.42 15.87
CA PHE A 273 -17.25 -8.88 14.47
C PHE A 273 -18.44 -9.79 14.25
N LYS A 274 -18.90 -9.93 13.01
CA LYS A 274 -19.82 -11.01 12.64
C LYS A 274 -19.14 -12.37 12.83
N ASP A 275 -19.92 -13.36 13.26
CA ASP A 275 -19.45 -14.74 13.28
C ASP A 275 -19.10 -15.20 11.87
N GLY A 276 -17.88 -15.73 11.71
CA GLY A 276 -17.37 -16.18 10.43
C GLY A 276 -16.92 -15.06 9.48
N ALA A 277 -16.67 -13.85 9.99
CA ALA A 277 -16.04 -12.78 9.23
C ALA A 277 -14.57 -13.09 8.88
N TYR A 278 -14.07 -12.44 7.83
CA TYR A 278 -12.65 -12.44 7.48
C TYR A 278 -11.99 -11.14 7.94
N PHE A 279 -10.76 -11.26 8.43
CA PHE A 279 -9.92 -10.11 8.78
C PHE A 279 -8.68 -10.06 7.89
N ILE A 280 -8.40 -8.90 7.27
CA ILE A 280 -7.25 -8.69 6.40
C ILE A 280 -6.45 -7.52 6.96
N ASN A 281 -5.18 -7.72 7.30
CA ASN A 281 -4.30 -6.64 7.74
C ASN A 281 -3.20 -6.36 6.71
N ILE A 282 -3.29 -5.18 6.08
CA ILE A 282 -2.30 -4.61 5.16
C ILE A 282 -1.87 -3.20 5.61
N GLY A 283 -2.25 -2.83 6.83
CA GLY A 283 -1.84 -1.61 7.50
C GLY A 283 -0.56 -1.83 8.31
N HIS A 284 -0.70 -2.04 9.60
CA HIS A 284 0.43 -2.29 10.50
C HIS A 284 0.12 -3.41 11.50
N GLY A 285 1.14 -4.22 11.86
CA GLY A 285 0.98 -5.30 12.85
C GLY A 285 0.55 -4.79 14.22
N GLY A 286 1.14 -3.68 14.66
CA GLY A 286 0.87 -3.08 15.97
C GLY A 286 -0.53 -2.49 16.17
N THR A 287 -1.40 -2.48 15.14
CA THR A 287 -2.83 -2.16 15.30
C THR A 287 -3.64 -3.32 15.89
N VAL A 288 -3.04 -4.52 15.96
CA VAL A 288 -3.68 -5.77 16.35
C VAL A 288 -3.02 -6.35 17.60
N VAL A 289 -3.82 -6.73 18.58
CA VAL A 289 -3.38 -7.62 19.67
C VAL A 289 -3.33 -9.04 19.11
N THR A 290 -2.12 -9.55 18.84
CA THR A 290 -1.91 -10.82 18.13
C THR A 290 -2.56 -12.01 18.82
N ASP A 291 -2.50 -12.09 20.17
CA ASP A 291 -3.14 -13.17 20.93
C ASP A 291 -4.67 -13.12 20.79
N ALA A 292 -5.27 -11.94 20.78
CA ALA A 292 -6.71 -11.79 20.58
C ALA A 292 -7.16 -12.25 19.17
N LEU A 293 -6.34 -11.98 18.15
CA LEU A 293 -6.57 -12.49 16.78
C LEU A 293 -6.51 -14.03 16.76
N VAL A 294 -5.51 -14.63 17.44
CA VAL A 294 -5.38 -16.09 17.55
C VAL A 294 -6.63 -16.68 18.19
N ASP A 295 -7.08 -16.13 19.32
CA ASP A 295 -8.28 -16.60 20.03
C ASP A 295 -9.52 -16.49 19.16
N ALA A 296 -9.71 -15.39 18.43
CA ALA A 296 -10.84 -15.20 17.52
C ALA A 296 -10.86 -16.22 16.36
N LEU A 297 -9.69 -16.62 15.86
CA LEU A 297 -9.54 -17.65 14.83
C LEU A 297 -9.80 -19.06 15.38
N VAL A 298 -9.26 -19.38 16.56
CA VAL A 298 -9.42 -20.70 17.21
C VAL A 298 -10.87 -20.95 17.62
N ASN A 299 -11.54 -19.92 18.14
CA ASN A 299 -12.94 -20.00 18.58
C ASN A 299 -13.95 -19.91 17.44
N GLY A 300 -13.50 -19.74 16.18
CA GLY A 300 -14.35 -19.64 15.01
C GLY A 300 -15.12 -18.32 14.87
N LYS A 301 -14.80 -17.31 15.68
CA LYS A 301 -15.33 -15.96 15.54
C LYS A 301 -14.94 -15.39 14.19
N LEU A 302 -13.68 -15.58 13.79
CA LEU A 302 -13.18 -15.31 12.44
C LEU A 302 -13.09 -16.61 11.63
N ALA A 303 -13.62 -16.59 10.40
CA ALA A 303 -13.45 -17.70 9.46
C ALA A 303 -12.01 -17.79 8.93
N GLY A 304 -11.27 -16.70 8.94
CA GLY A 304 -9.87 -16.66 8.53
C GLY A 304 -9.28 -15.27 8.56
N ALA A 305 -7.95 -15.21 8.45
CA ALA A 305 -7.20 -13.96 8.39
C ALA A 305 -6.14 -13.96 7.27
N GLY A 306 -5.96 -12.79 6.64
CA GLY A 306 -4.88 -12.49 5.71
C GLY A 306 -3.98 -11.40 6.31
N LEU A 307 -2.71 -11.70 6.53
CA LEU A 307 -1.77 -10.85 7.25
C LEU A 307 -0.54 -10.58 6.38
N ASP A 308 -0.36 -9.36 5.91
CA ASP A 308 0.91 -8.95 5.30
C ASP A 308 1.88 -8.41 6.36
N VAL A 309 1.34 -8.02 7.50
CA VAL A 309 2.04 -7.45 8.65
C VAL A 309 1.62 -8.16 9.95
N THR A 310 2.54 -8.23 10.90
CA THR A 310 2.32 -8.90 12.21
C THR A 310 2.99 -8.12 13.34
N GLU A 311 2.60 -8.41 14.58
CA GLU A 311 3.29 -7.94 15.78
C GLU A 311 3.61 -9.15 16.67
N PRO A 312 4.89 -9.46 16.95
CA PRO A 312 6.08 -8.78 16.43
C PRO A 312 6.36 -9.08 14.94
N GLU A 313 7.17 -8.25 14.30
CA GLU A 313 7.67 -8.46 12.96
C GLU A 313 9.20 -8.53 12.96
N PRO A 314 9.83 -9.64 12.49
CA PRO A 314 9.22 -10.86 11.93
C PRO A 314 8.47 -11.70 12.95
N LEU A 315 7.37 -12.35 12.52
CA LEU A 315 6.63 -13.29 13.37
C LEU A 315 7.52 -14.46 13.78
N PRO A 316 7.60 -14.83 15.09
CA PRO A 316 8.43 -15.93 15.57
C PRO A 316 8.13 -17.26 14.86
N ARG A 317 9.19 -18.04 14.58
CA ARG A 317 9.08 -19.29 13.81
C ARG A 317 8.14 -20.36 14.41
N ASN A 318 7.95 -20.33 15.73
CA ASN A 318 7.09 -21.25 16.47
C ASN A 318 5.69 -20.70 16.76
N HIS A 319 5.32 -19.56 16.17
CA HIS A 319 4.03 -18.93 16.40
C HIS A 319 2.89 -19.76 15.80
N SER A 320 1.74 -19.86 16.51
CA SER A 320 0.60 -20.69 16.13
C SER A 320 -0.03 -20.30 14.78
N LEU A 321 -0.02 -19.02 14.43
CA LEU A 321 -0.55 -18.53 13.16
C LEU A 321 0.04 -19.23 11.92
N TRP A 322 1.32 -19.68 11.98
CA TRP A 322 1.95 -20.42 10.87
C TRP A 322 1.29 -21.76 10.55
N GLN A 323 0.63 -22.36 11.54
CA GLN A 323 0.01 -23.68 11.44
C GLN A 323 -1.50 -23.62 11.16
N MET A 324 -2.11 -22.45 11.19
CA MET A 324 -3.54 -22.28 11.00
C MET A 324 -3.92 -22.39 9.50
N PRO A 325 -4.79 -23.34 9.11
CA PRO A 325 -5.15 -23.58 7.72
C PRO A 325 -6.02 -22.45 7.12
N ASN A 326 -6.60 -21.61 7.96
CA ASN A 326 -7.43 -20.47 7.64
C ASN A 326 -6.68 -19.12 7.72
N VAL A 327 -5.34 -19.15 7.76
CA VAL A 327 -4.49 -17.97 7.81
C VAL A 327 -3.57 -17.93 6.60
N ILE A 328 -3.45 -16.75 5.98
CA ILE A 328 -2.46 -16.45 4.95
C ILE A 328 -1.53 -15.39 5.51
N ILE A 329 -0.21 -15.66 5.49
CA ILE A 329 0.80 -14.70 5.92
C ILE A 329 1.73 -14.42 4.74
N THR A 330 1.98 -13.15 4.46
CA THR A 330 3.03 -12.68 3.57
C THR A 330 3.98 -11.74 4.33
N PRO A 331 5.29 -11.77 4.05
CA PRO A 331 6.29 -11.12 4.90
C PRO A 331 6.49 -9.64 4.53
N HIS A 332 5.44 -8.80 4.74
CA HIS A 332 5.43 -7.36 4.50
C HIS A 332 5.85 -7.00 3.06
N VAL A 333 5.20 -7.64 2.09
CA VAL A 333 5.53 -7.55 0.65
C VAL A 333 4.40 -7.04 -0.21
N SER A 334 3.28 -6.64 0.36
CA SER A 334 2.09 -6.20 -0.37
C SER A 334 2.35 -5.01 -1.31
N ALA A 335 3.35 -4.18 -1.02
CA ALA A 335 3.82 -3.13 -1.90
C ALA A 335 4.64 -3.66 -3.10
N GLY A 336 4.99 -4.96 -3.14
CA GLY A 336 5.74 -5.56 -4.23
C GLY A 336 5.02 -5.41 -5.58
N GLY A 337 5.80 -5.24 -6.65
CA GLY A 337 5.24 -5.10 -8.00
C GLY A 337 4.64 -3.71 -8.32
N PHE A 338 4.80 -2.72 -7.44
CA PHE A 338 4.35 -1.36 -7.74
C PHE A 338 5.06 -0.78 -8.96
N ASP A 339 4.40 0.17 -9.63
CA ASP A 339 4.90 0.83 -10.83
C ASP A 339 6.09 1.76 -10.49
N ARG A 340 7.30 1.29 -10.83
CA ARG A 340 8.54 2.03 -10.59
C ARG A 340 8.70 3.26 -11.48
N GLU A 341 8.04 3.29 -12.64
CA GLU A 341 8.06 4.44 -13.54
C GLU A 341 7.27 5.61 -12.95
N ARG A 342 6.13 5.34 -12.31
CA ARG A 342 5.38 6.35 -11.55
C ARG A 342 6.21 6.95 -10.43
N LEU A 343 6.96 6.10 -9.73
CA LEU A 343 7.85 6.56 -8.68
C LEU A 343 8.97 7.43 -9.22
N ARG A 344 9.64 6.96 -10.28
CA ARG A 344 10.69 7.71 -10.96
C ARG A 344 10.18 9.07 -11.43
N PHE A 345 8.99 9.09 -12.05
CA PHE A 345 8.33 10.31 -12.48
C PHE A 345 8.12 11.30 -11.32
N VAL A 346 7.62 10.84 -10.15
CA VAL A 346 7.39 11.72 -8.99
C VAL A 346 8.69 12.29 -8.45
N ILE A 347 9.77 11.50 -8.41
CA ILE A 347 11.09 11.99 -7.98
C ILE A 347 11.59 13.09 -8.95
N GLU A 348 11.57 12.82 -10.25
CA GLU A 348 12.03 13.78 -11.26
C GLU A 348 11.16 15.04 -11.30
N GLU A 349 9.85 14.89 -11.18
CA GLU A 349 8.94 16.02 -11.15
C GLU A 349 9.15 16.87 -9.89
N ASN A 350 9.33 16.24 -8.72
CA ASN A 350 9.65 16.97 -7.51
C ASN A 350 11.00 17.69 -7.58
N LEU A 351 12.01 17.13 -8.26
CA LEU A 351 13.27 17.81 -8.50
C LEU A 351 13.09 19.04 -9.42
N ARG A 352 12.29 18.92 -10.48
CA ARG A 352 11.96 20.07 -11.36
C ARG A 352 11.22 21.16 -10.61
N ARG A 353 10.23 20.79 -9.79
CA ARG A 353 9.47 21.70 -8.93
C ARG A 353 10.35 22.38 -7.90
N TYR A 354 11.26 21.63 -7.28
CA TYR A 354 12.24 22.18 -6.34
C TYR A 354 13.13 23.24 -7.02
N LEU A 355 13.69 22.95 -8.22
CA LEU A 355 14.50 23.91 -8.98
C LEU A 355 13.70 25.17 -9.35
N ALA A 356 12.42 25.04 -9.63
CA ALA A 356 11.50 26.13 -9.92
C ALA A 356 11.01 26.89 -8.68
N GLY A 357 11.33 26.42 -7.46
CA GLY A 357 10.85 27.00 -6.20
C GLY A 357 9.37 26.71 -5.91
N GLU A 358 8.81 25.67 -6.52
CA GLU A 358 7.41 25.29 -6.41
C GLU A 358 7.12 24.33 -5.26
N LYS A 359 5.82 24.09 -5.01
CA LYS A 359 5.33 23.09 -4.05
C LYS A 359 5.57 21.67 -4.55
N LEU A 360 6.04 20.78 -3.68
CA LEU A 360 6.35 19.39 -4.01
C LEU A 360 5.13 18.48 -3.96
N ILE A 361 5.21 17.33 -4.62
CA ILE A 361 4.19 16.29 -4.59
C ILE A 361 4.40 15.41 -3.35
N ASN A 362 3.31 15.02 -2.69
CA ASN A 362 3.30 14.13 -1.52
C ASN A 362 4.12 14.67 -0.34
N GLU A 363 4.00 15.98 -0.06
CA GLU A 363 4.48 16.55 1.19
C GLU A 363 3.73 15.92 2.37
N VAL A 364 4.46 15.60 3.41
CA VAL A 364 3.94 14.99 4.64
C VAL A 364 4.33 15.81 5.86
N ASP A 365 3.50 15.76 6.89
CA ASP A 365 3.79 16.33 8.18
C ASP A 365 4.48 15.26 9.06
N PRO A 366 5.81 15.36 9.30
CA PRO A 366 6.51 14.35 10.09
C PRO A 366 5.97 14.21 11.51
N SER A 367 5.37 15.28 12.07
CA SER A 367 4.81 15.26 13.43
C SER A 367 3.53 14.41 13.54
N ARG A 368 2.83 14.23 12.42
CA ARG A 368 1.60 13.43 12.33
C ARG A 368 1.85 12.02 11.81
N GLY A 369 3.01 11.76 11.21
CA GLY A 369 3.39 10.48 10.65
C GLY A 369 2.79 10.18 9.27
N TYR A 370 2.07 11.15 8.66
CA TYR A 370 1.43 11.00 7.34
C TYR A 370 1.18 12.34 6.66
#